data_147299c74a1b9daa6fc9f9c6c1736c71
#
_entry.id   147299c74a1b9daa6fc9f9c6c1736c71
#
_cell.length_a   1.000
_cell.length_b   1.000
_cell.length_c   1.000
_cell.angle_alpha   90.00
_cell.angle_beta   90.00
_cell.angle_gamma   90.00
#
_symmetry.space_group_name_H-M   'P 1'
#
loop_
_entity.id
_entity.type
_entity.pdbx_description
1 polymer ?
#
loop_
_entity_poly.entity_id
_entity_poly.type
_entity_poly.pdbx_seq_one_letter_code
_entity_poly.pdbx_strand_id
1 'polypeptide(L)'
;MINIIGLGPGEFDYITKLGEKLIYASDVIIGGKRNLESIKDFEGEKIVLSANLKEILEYIKTNLHKNISVIASGDPSIYGIGKYLSNNIDHKNLNIVSGISSLQYIFSKIFVDMNDVYITSSHGKTPDFDYILFHKKVCMVTDDKIGPHEICKEIQKRNLNKIVVVGENLSYDNERITIGKAEEILAVEKFDMNVVVILDEKWWIY
;
A
#
# COMPACT_ATOMS: atom_id res chain seq x y z
N MET A 1 -17.81 -4.78 -17.27
CA MET A 1 -17.55 -4.95 -15.83
C MET A 1 -16.22 -4.27 -15.48
N ILE A 2 -16.17 -3.52 -14.41
CA ILE A 2 -14.96 -2.83 -13.95
C ILE A 2 -14.41 -3.62 -12.76
N ASN A 3 -13.21 -4.18 -12.92
CA ASN A 3 -12.52 -4.86 -11.84
C ASN A 3 -11.50 -3.90 -11.20
N ILE A 4 -11.45 -3.84 -9.89
CA ILE A 4 -10.39 -3.12 -9.15
C ILE A 4 -9.56 -4.20 -8.46
N ILE A 5 -8.34 -4.39 -8.93
CA ILE A 5 -7.53 -5.57 -8.59
C ILE A 5 -6.30 -5.16 -7.79
N GLY A 6 -6.15 -5.74 -6.61
CA GLY A 6 -4.93 -5.64 -5.82
C GLY A 6 -3.83 -6.50 -6.42
N LEU A 7 -2.73 -5.85 -6.81
CA LEU A 7 -1.58 -6.53 -7.41
C LEU A 7 -0.71 -7.24 -6.35
N GLY A 8 -0.81 -6.85 -5.11
CA GLY A 8 0.08 -7.32 -4.06
C GLY A 8 1.13 -6.27 -3.68
N PRO A 9 2.10 -6.61 -2.82
CA PRO A 9 3.05 -5.66 -2.24
C PRO A 9 4.03 -5.08 -3.27
N GLY A 10 4.29 -5.79 -4.39
CA GLY A 10 5.20 -5.35 -5.44
C GLY A 10 5.33 -6.35 -6.57
N GLU A 11 5.90 -7.51 -6.28
CA GLU A 11 6.11 -8.57 -7.28
C GLU A 11 4.80 -9.23 -7.70
N PHE A 12 4.73 -9.56 -9.00
CA PHE A 12 3.54 -10.15 -9.63
C PHE A 12 3.18 -11.53 -9.05
N ASP A 13 4.13 -12.25 -8.50
CA ASP A 13 3.92 -13.56 -7.86
C ASP A 13 2.98 -13.52 -6.64
N TYR A 14 2.80 -12.33 -6.07
CA TYR A 14 1.86 -12.12 -4.95
C TYR A 14 0.42 -11.81 -5.36
N ILE A 15 0.16 -11.75 -6.67
CA ILE A 15 -1.22 -11.55 -7.14
C ILE A 15 -2.07 -12.77 -6.85
N THR A 16 -3.34 -12.56 -6.55
CA THR A 16 -4.28 -13.67 -6.44
C THR A 16 -4.56 -14.29 -7.82
N LYS A 17 -4.78 -15.60 -7.88
CA LYS A 17 -5.16 -16.28 -9.13
C LYS A 17 -6.40 -15.69 -9.80
N LEU A 18 -7.34 -15.17 -8.99
CA LEU A 18 -8.50 -14.47 -9.52
C LEU A 18 -8.10 -13.14 -10.17
N GLY A 19 -7.24 -12.37 -9.50
CA GLY A 19 -6.72 -11.10 -10.02
C GLY A 19 -6.00 -11.29 -11.36
N GLU A 20 -5.07 -12.24 -11.41
CA GLU A 20 -4.34 -12.60 -12.62
C GLU A 20 -5.30 -12.94 -13.78
N LYS A 21 -6.25 -13.86 -13.55
CA LYS A 21 -7.25 -14.26 -14.54
C LYS A 21 -8.04 -13.07 -15.09
N LEU A 22 -8.47 -12.16 -14.22
CA LEU A 22 -9.26 -11.00 -14.62
C LEU A 22 -8.43 -9.97 -15.38
N ILE A 23 -7.16 -9.78 -15.04
CA ILE A 23 -6.23 -8.92 -15.78
C ILE A 23 -6.14 -9.41 -17.23
N TYR A 24 -5.80 -10.68 -17.43
CA TYR A 24 -5.62 -11.21 -18.79
C TYR A 24 -6.92 -11.37 -19.58
N ALA A 25 -8.09 -11.33 -18.92
CA ALA A 25 -9.40 -11.31 -19.58
C ALA A 25 -9.91 -9.89 -19.88
N SER A 26 -9.14 -8.84 -19.56
CA SER A 26 -9.55 -7.45 -19.77
C SER A 26 -9.20 -6.95 -21.16
N ASP A 27 -10.04 -6.06 -21.69
CA ASP A 27 -9.72 -5.29 -22.91
C ASP A 27 -8.74 -4.15 -22.60
N VAL A 28 -8.82 -3.61 -21.37
CA VAL A 28 -8.03 -2.47 -20.91
C VAL A 28 -7.57 -2.68 -19.47
N ILE A 29 -6.30 -2.39 -19.20
CA ILE A 29 -5.79 -2.27 -17.83
C ILE A 29 -5.32 -0.84 -17.55
N ILE A 30 -5.69 -0.32 -16.37
CA ILE A 30 -5.35 1.04 -15.92
C ILE A 30 -4.58 0.92 -14.61
N GLY A 31 -3.39 1.50 -14.50
CA GLY A 31 -2.60 1.40 -13.27
C GLY A 31 -1.40 2.31 -13.23
N GLY A 32 -0.72 2.38 -12.10
CA GLY A 32 0.56 3.06 -12.00
C GLY A 32 1.59 2.45 -12.96
N LYS A 33 2.50 3.27 -13.49
CA LYS A 33 3.50 2.84 -14.48
C LYS A 33 4.21 1.54 -14.06
N ARG A 34 4.73 1.49 -12.85
CA ARG A 34 5.43 0.32 -12.30
C ARG A 34 4.55 -0.94 -12.25
N ASN A 35 3.28 -0.81 -11.84
CA ASN A 35 2.35 -1.93 -11.79
C ASN A 35 2.04 -2.47 -13.20
N LEU A 36 1.93 -1.60 -14.20
CA LEU A 36 1.69 -2.00 -15.58
C LEU A 36 2.91 -2.65 -16.22
N GLU A 37 4.12 -2.26 -15.82
CA GLU A 37 5.38 -2.85 -16.28
C GLU A 37 5.60 -4.27 -15.73
N SER A 38 5.09 -4.58 -14.52
CA SER A 38 5.16 -5.94 -13.96
C SER A 38 4.22 -6.93 -14.64
N ILE A 39 3.16 -6.45 -15.32
CA ILE A 39 2.22 -7.30 -16.07
C ILE A 39 2.76 -7.49 -17.48
N LYS A 40 3.43 -8.62 -17.70
CA LYS A 40 3.99 -9.01 -19.00
C LYS A 40 2.93 -9.68 -19.87
N ASP A 41 3.17 -9.78 -21.17
CA ASP A 41 2.36 -10.55 -22.14
C ASP A 41 0.86 -10.19 -22.16
N PHE A 42 0.51 -8.96 -21.76
CA PHE A 42 -0.85 -8.44 -21.87
C PHE A 42 -1.08 -7.84 -23.25
N GLU A 43 -2.04 -8.39 -23.98
CA GLU A 43 -2.32 -8.01 -25.38
C GLU A 43 -3.30 -6.82 -25.52
N GLY A 44 -4.00 -6.43 -24.44
CA GLY A 44 -4.94 -5.31 -24.44
C GLY A 44 -4.28 -3.93 -24.28
N GLU A 45 -5.10 -2.93 -24.11
CA GLU A 45 -4.67 -1.55 -23.94
C GLU A 45 -4.15 -1.31 -22.51
N LYS A 46 -2.97 -0.69 -22.35
CA LYS A 46 -2.41 -0.25 -21.06
C LYS A 46 -2.53 1.26 -20.93
N ILE A 47 -3.24 1.74 -19.91
CA ILE A 47 -3.39 3.17 -19.60
C ILE A 47 -2.69 3.48 -18.28
N VAL A 48 -1.71 4.39 -18.32
CA VAL A 48 -1.02 4.82 -17.10
C VAL A 48 -1.94 5.73 -16.28
N LEU A 49 -2.14 5.36 -15.01
CA LEU A 49 -2.91 6.15 -14.06
C LEU A 49 -2.22 7.51 -13.84
N SER A 50 -2.87 8.58 -14.27
CA SER A 50 -2.41 9.95 -14.05
C SER A 50 -2.81 10.45 -12.65
N ALA A 51 -2.21 11.56 -12.21
CA ALA A 51 -2.64 12.24 -10.99
C ALA A 51 -4.08 12.81 -11.11
N ASN A 52 -4.59 12.96 -12.33
CA ASN A 52 -5.96 13.40 -12.59
C ASN A 52 -6.94 12.22 -12.62
N LEU A 53 -7.37 11.80 -11.44
CA LEU A 53 -8.33 10.69 -11.30
C LEU A 53 -9.68 10.95 -12.00
N LYS A 54 -10.04 12.21 -12.27
CA LYS A 54 -11.29 12.55 -12.97
C LYS A 54 -11.25 12.09 -14.43
N GLU A 55 -10.12 12.26 -15.11
CA GLU A 55 -9.96 11.79 -16.50
C GLU A 55 -10.11 10.26 -16.59
N ILE A 56 -9.52 9.54 -15.64
CA ILE A 56 -9.66 8.09 -15.56
C ILE A 56 -11.11 7.67 -15.31
N LEU A 57 -11.80 8.37 -14.41
CA LEU A 57 -13.20 8.11 -14.13
C LEU A 57 -14.09 8.34 -15.36
N GLU A 58 -13.86 9.42 -16.11
CA GLU A 58 -14.58 9.72 -17.36
C GLU A 58 -14.29 8.65 -18.42
N TYR A 59 -13.03 8.26 -18.57
CA TYR A 59 -12.67 7.16 -19.48
C TYR A 59 -13.44 5.87 -19.12
N ILE A 60 -13.46 5.49 -17.83
CA ILE A 60 -14.19 4.30 -17.36
C ILE A 60 -15.67 4.42 -17.68
N LYS A 61 -16.31 5.57 -17.37
CA LYS A 61 -17.75 5.80 -17.58
C LYS A 61 -18.15 5.74 -19.04
N THR A 62 -17.31 6.24 -19.93
CA THR A 62 -17.57 6.22 -21.38
C THR A 62 -17.30 4.86 -22.02
N ASN A 63 -16.61 3.95 -21.33
CA ASN A 63 -16.20 2.64 -21.83
C ASN A 63 -16.79 1.47 -21.03
N LEU A 64 -17.95 1.61 -20.38
CA LEU A 64 -18.58 0.56 -19.57
C LEU A 64 -18.91 -0.72 -20.34
N HIS A 65 -18.90 -0.67 -21.66
CA HIS A 65 -19.09 -1.84 -22.54
C HIS A 65 -17.84 -2.73 -22.61
N LYS A 66 -16.66 -2.22 -22.23
CA LYS A 66 -15.40 -2.97 -22.17
C LYS A 66 -15.22 -3.65 -20.80
N ASN A 67 -14.40 -4.70 -20.76
CA ASN A 67 -13.86 -5.27 -19.54
C ASN A 67 -12.63 -4.46 -19.14
N ILE A 68 -12.72 -3.67 -18.08
CA ILE A 68 -11.63 -2.80 -17.61
C ILE A 68 -11.15 -3.29 -16.26
N SER A 69 -9.84 -3.49 -16.11
CA SER A 69 -9.22 -3.74 -14.81
C SER A 69 -8.37 -2.56 -14.35
N VAL A 70 -8.70 -2.00 -13.20
CA VAL A 70 -7.91 -0.96 -12.53
C VAL A 70 -6.99 -1.64 -11.54
N ILE A 71 -5.69 -1.48 -11.74
CA ILE A 71 -4.64 -2.16 -10.98
C ILE A 71 -4.19 -1.25 -9.84
N ALA A 72 -4.36 -1.72 -8.62
CA ALA A 72 -3.91 -1.05 -7.41
C ALA A 72 -2.72 -1.78 -6.78
N SER A 73 -1.74 -1.04 -6.27
CA SER A 73 -0.70 -1.62 -5.42
C SER A 73 -1.32 -2.12 -4.12
N GLY A 74 -0.83 -3.23 -3.59
CA GLY A 74 -1.33 -3.83 -2.36
C GLY A 74 -2.77 -4.32 -2.48
N ASP A 75 -3.63 -3.84 -1.59
CA ASP A 75 -5.08 -4.07 -1.58
C ASP A 75 -5.83 -2.77 -1.93
N PRO A 76 -6.79 -2.80 -2.85
CA PRO A 76 -7.56 -1.61 -3.26
C PRO A 76 -8.33 -0.93 -2.14
N SER A 77 -8.66 -1.68 -1.08
CA SER A 77 -9.45 -1.21 0.06
C SER A 77 -8.60 -0.52 1.14
N ILE A 78 -7.26 -0.66 1.08
CA ILE A 78 -6.34 -0.11 2.08
C ILE A 78 -5.61 1.10 1.48
N TYR A 79 -6.10 2.29 1.77
CA TYR A 79 -5.55 3.58 1.28
C TYR A 79 -5.32 3.62 -0.25
N GLY A 80 -6.12 2.84 -0.99
CA GLY A 80 -6.02 2.69 -2.43
C GLY A 80 -7.14 3.39 -3.21
N ILE A 81 -7.09 3.24 -4.54
CA ILE A 81 -8.06 3.81 -5.48
C ILE A 81 -9.47 3.22 -5.34
N GLY A 82 -9.61 2.09 -4.66
CA GLY A 82 -10.88 1.38 -4.49
C GLY A 82 -11.99 2.27 -3.94
N LYS A 83 -11.70 3.03 -2.86
CA LYS A 83 -12.68 3.97 -2.27
C LYS A 83 -13.13 5.04 -3.25
N TYR A 84 -12.20 5.61 -4.03
CA TYR A 84 -12.53 6.66 -4.99
C TYR A 84 -13.47 6.13 -6.09
N LEU A 85 -13.16 4.97 -6.65
CA LEU A 85 -13.98 4.37 -7.70
C LEU A 85 -15.34 3.89 -7.17
N SER A 86 -15.40 3.28 -5.99
CA SER A 86 -16.65 2.86 -5.36
C SER A 86 -17.61 3.99 -5.06
N ASN A 87 -17.08 5.19 -4.79
CA ASN A 87 -17.91 6.38 -4.56
C ASN A 87 -18.43 7.03 -5.85
N ASN A 88 -17.89 6.65 -7.03
CA ASN A 88 -18.17 7.34 -8.29
C ASN A 88 -18.74 6.45 -9.39
N ILE A 89 -18.76 5.13 -9.20
CA ILE A 89 -19.28 4.13 -10.14
C ILE A 89 -20.33 3.28 -9.43
N ASP A 90 -21.43 2.96 -10.13
CA ASP A 90 -22.48 2.09 -9.60
C ASP A 90 -21.91 0.72 -9.24
N HIS A 91 -22.14 0.27 -8.00
CA HIS A 91 -21.58 -0.96 -7.46
C HIS A 91 -21.95 -2.21 -8.26
N LYS A 92 -23.08 -2.20 -9.00
CA LYS A 92 -23.44 -3.30 -9.91
C LYS A 92 -22.47 -3.49 -11.08
N ASN A 93 -21.67 -2.45 -11.39
CA ASN A 93 -20.66 -2.46 -12.45
C ASN A 93 -19.25 -2.68 -11.90
N LEU A 94 -19.09 -2.80 -10.56
CA LEU A 94 -17.81 -2.93 -9.90
C LEU A 94 -17.61 -4.35 -9.34
N ASN A 95 -16.36 -4.79 -9.41
CA ASN A 95 -15.85 -5.97 -8.71
C ASN A 95 -14.50 -5.60 -8.08
N ILE A 96 -14.38 -5.77 -6.77
CA ILE A 96 -13.10 -5.50 -6.06
C ILE A 96 -12.48 -6.85 -5.71
N VAL A 97 -11.26 -7.04 -6.17
CA VAL A 97 -10.43 -8.22 -5.89
C VAL A 97 -9.33 -7.81 -4.94
N SER A 98 -9.39 -8.32 -3.72
CA SER A 98 -8.39 -8.05 -2.68
C SER A 98 -7.00 -8.52 -3.11
N GLY A 99 -5.98 -7.80 -2.67
CA GLY A 99 -4.59 -8.15 -2.82
C GLY A 99 -3.89 -8.23 -1.47
N ILE A 100 -2.65 -8.71 -1.45
CA ILE A 100 -1.81 -8.69 -0.25
C ILE A 100 -1.27 -7.27 -0.10
N SER A 101 -1.69 -6.57 0.95
CA SER A 101 -1.13 -5.23 1.24
C SER A 101 0.33 -5.34 1.69
N SER A 102 1.14 -4.33 1.35
CA SER A 102 2.48 -4.16 1.93
C SER A 102 2.46 -4.15 3.47
N LEU A 103 1.35 -3.70 4.08
CA LEU A 103 1.14 -3.75 5.52
C LEU A 103 1.02 -5.20 6.05
N GLN A 104 0.34 -6.08 5.32
CA GLN A 104 0.27 -7.50 5.68
C GLN A 104 1.61 -8.20 5.44
N TYR A 105 2.24 -7.86 4.33
CA TYR A 105 3.52 -8.44 3.94
C TYR A 105 4.62 -8.17 4.98
N ILE A 106 4.77 -6.93 5.45
CA ILE A 106 5.81 -6.59 6.44
C ILE A 106 5.63 -7.37 7.75
N PHE A 107 4.38 -7.56 8.23
CA PHE A 107 4.13 -8.32 9.45
C PHE A 107 4.57 -9.79 9.32
N SER A 108 4.37 -10.41 8.17
CA SER A 108 4.87 -11.78 7.91
C SER A 108 6.40 -11.86 7.92
N LYS A 109 7.07 -10.80 7.44
CA LYS A 109 8.55 -10.74 7.40
C LYS A 109 9.18 -10.54 8.77
N ILE A 110 8.48 -9.89 9.67
CA ILE A 110 8.97 -9.63 11.03
C ILE A 110 8.43 -10.61 12.07
N PHE A 111 7.67 -11.62 11.64
CA PHE A 111 7.11 -12.69 12.50
C PHE A 111 6.20 -12.16 13.62
N VAL A 112 5.51 -11.05 13.40
CA VAL A 112 4.55 -10.45 14.33
C VAL A 112 3.15 -10.63 13.77
N ASP A 113 2.19 -11.03 14.62
CA ASP A 113 0.79 -11.11 14.22
C ASP A 113 0.15 -9.72 14.04
N MET A 114 -0.86 -9.65 13.18
CA MET A 114 -1.61 -8.42 12.92
C MET A 114 -2.83 -8.20 13.82
N ASN A 115 -3.01 -9.01 14.86
CA ASN A 115 -4.13 -8.82 15.77
C ASN A 115 -3.97 -7.47 16.50
N ASP A 116 -5.07 -6.72 16.65
CA ASP A 116 -5.11 -5.42 17.33
C ASP A 116 -4.13 -4.36 16.76
N VAL A 117 -3.77 -4.46 15.48
CA VAL A 117 -2.95 -3.44 14.80
C VAL A 117 -3.80 -2.24 14.43
N TYR A 118 -3.35 -1.05 14.83
CA TYR A 118 -3.90 0.20 14.32
C TYR A 118 -3.28 0.53 12.96
N ILE A 119 -4.09 0.48 11.92
CA ILE A 119 -3.66 0.78 10.54
C ILE A 119 -3.98 2.23 10.21
N THR A 120 -2.98 2.98 9.74
CA THR A 120 -3.12 4.38 9.36
C THR A 120 -2.26 4.75 8.15
N SER A 121 -2.32 6.02 7.77
CA SER A 121 -1.52 6.58 6.67
C SER A 121 -1.17 8.02 6.98
N SER A 122 0.02 8.45 6.63
CA SER A 122 0.41 9.86 6.59
C SER A 122 0.18 10.49 5.21
N HIS A 123 -0.15 9.68 4.20
CA HIS A 123 -0.27 10.16 2.83
C HIS A 123 -1.28 11.29 2.68
N GLY A 124 -0.78 12.48 2.38
CA GLY A 124 -1.58 13.68 2.18
C GLY A 124 -2.21 14.29 3.45
N LYS A 125 -1.85 13.83 4.64
CA LYS A 125 -2.34 14.37 5.92
C LYS A 125 -1.30 14.22 7.04
N THR A 126 -1.36 15.11 8.02
CA THR A 126 -0.59 14.95 9.26
C THR A 126 -1.39 14.08 10.22
N PRO A 127 -0.84 12.92 10.65
CA PRO A 127 -1.50 12.07 11.64
C PRO A 127 -1.53 12.72 13.03
N ASP A 128 -2.52 12.33 13.83
CA ASP A 128 -2.52 12.62 15.27
C ASP A 128 -1.56 11.64 15.97
N PHE A 129 -0.33 12.09 16.25
CA PHE A 129 0.70 11.24 16.84
C PHE A 129 0.41 10.86 18.28
N ASP A 130 -0.33 11.67 19.06
CA ASP A 130 -0.72 11.30 20.42
C ASP A 130 -1.66 10.10 20.39
N TYR A 131 -2.63 10.13 19.49
CA TYR A 131 -3.54 9.02 19.29
C TYR A 131 -2.86 7.77 18.72
N ILE A 132 -2.04 7.93 17.67
CA ILE A 132 -1.38 6.81 17.00
C ILE A 132 -0.42 6.09 17.95
N LEU A 133 0.46 6.84 18.63
CA LEU A 133 1.52 6.28 19.46
C LEU A 133 1.00 5.71 20.79
N PHE A 134 -0.27 5.94 21.13
CA PHE A 134 -0.95 5.25 22.24
C PHE A 134 -1.16 3.75 21.95
N HIS A 135 -1.24 3.35 20.69
CA HIS A 135 -1.45 1.95 20.31
C HIS A 135 -0.18 1.12 20.48
N LYS A 136 -0.38 -0.15 20.83
CA LYS A 136 0.72 -1.12 21.04
C LYS A 136 1.38 -1.55 19.74
N LYS A 137 0.59 -1.66 18.68
CA LYS A 137 1.02 -2.01 17.33
C LYS A 137 0.38 -1.02 16.36
N VAL A 138 1.18 -0.38 15.56
CA VAL A 138 0.74 0.55 14.51
C VAL A 138 1.39 0.15 13.21
N CYS A 139 0.65 0.21 12.11
CA CYS A 139 1.23 0.09 10.78
C CYS A 139 0.78 1.27 9.91
N MET A 140 1.73 1.91 9.26
CA MET A 140 1.51 3.16 8.55
C MET A 140 2.05 3.12 7.13
N VAL A 141 1.20 3.50 6.17
CA VAL A 141 1.66 3.92 4.84
C VAL A 141 2.19 5.35 4.96
N THR A 142 3.37 5.60 4.44
CA THR A 142 4.10 6.88 4.54
C THR A 142 4.12 7.64 3.23
N ASP A 143 4.54 8.91 3.29
CA ASP A 143 4.86 9.73 2.13
C ASP A 143 6.18 10.48 2.35
N ASP A 144 6.60 11.29 1.36
CA ASP A 144 7.87 12.03 1.42
C ASP A 144 7.91 13.12 2.50
N LYS A 145 6.76 13.52 3.06
CA LYS A 145 6.66 14.55 4.10
C LYS A 145 6.71 13.97 5.50
N ILE A 146 6.02 12.85 5.71
CA ILE A 146 5.96 12.17 7.00
C ILE A 146 6.36 10.71 6.78
N GLY A 147 7.65 10.51 6.80
CA GLY A 147 8.33 9.22 6.67
C GLY A 147 8.93 8.73 7.99
N PRO A 148 9.81 7.74 7.93
CA PRO A 148 10.43 7.13 9.12
C PRO A 148 11.09 8.13 10.06
N HIS A 149 11.80 9.13 9.52
CA HIS A 149 12.52 10.13 10.34
C HIS A 149 11.54 11.00 11.13
N GLU A 150 10.48 11.51 10.52
CA GLU A 150 9.48 12.34 11.19
C GLU A 150 8.73 11.56 12.27
N ILE A 151 8.39 10.30 11.99
CA ILE A 151 7.77 9.39 12.95
C ILE A 151 8.70 9.18 14.16
N CYS A 152 9.98 8.92 13.93
CA CYS A 152 10.96 8.73 15.01
C CYS A 152 11.18 9.99 15.84
N LYS A 153 11.19 11.19 15.24
CA LYS A 153 11.24 12.47 15.96
C LYS A 153 10.02 12.63 16.88
N GLU A 154 8.82 12.26 16.42
CA GLU A 154 7.60 12.33 17.23
C GLU A 154 7.59 11.30 18.38
N ILE A 155 8.22 10.13 18.20
CA ILE A 155 8.44 9.13 19.26
C ILE A 155 9.40 9.70 20.32
N GLN A 156 10.56 10.26 19.90
CA GLN A 156 11.53 10.85 20.82
C GLN A 156 10.98 12.05 21.60
N LYS A 157 10.25 12.94 20.94
CA LYS A 157 9.62 14.12 21.55
C LYS A 157 8.71 13.74 22.71
N ARG A 158 8.13 12.53 22.68
CA ARG A 158 7.23 12.01 23.72
C ARG A 158 7.93 11.07 24.72
N ASN A 159 9.25 10.89 24.59
CA ASN A 159 10.04 9.96 25.41
C ASN A 159 9.44 8.54 25.45
N LEU A 160 8.93 8.07 24.30
CA LEU A 160 8.31 6.74 24.21
C LEU A 160 9.36 5.69 23.85
N ASN A 161 9.25 4.51 24.48
CA ASN A 161 10.10 3.37 24.19
C ASN A 161 9.38 2.45 23.20
N LYS A 162 9.63 2.68 21.90
CA LYS A 162 9.05 1.95 20.77
C LYS A 162 10.15 1.32 19.92
N ILE A 163 9.84 0.18 19.34
CA ILE A 163 10.61 -0.38 18.22
C ILE A 163 9.95 0.09 16.91
N VAL A 164 10.77 0.55 16.00
CA VAL A 164 10.34 1.01 14.67
C VAL A 164 10.89 0.06 13.63
N VAL A 165 10.04 -0.43 12.76
CA VAL A 165 10.40 -1.25 11.61
C VAL A 165 10.08 -0.46 10.36
N VAL A 166 11.06 -0.31 9.49
CA VAL A 166 10.91 0.33 8.18
C VAL A 166 11.07 -0.74 7.11
N GLY A 167 10.02 -1.01 6.38
CA GLY A 167 10.03 -1.94 5.24
C GLY A 167 10.05 -1.18 3.93
N GLU A 168 11.16 -1.28 3.21
CA GLU A 168 11.39 -0.57 1.94
C GLU A 168 11.30 -1.53 0.77
N ASN A 169 10.73 -1.05 -0.33
CA ASN A 169 10.63 -1.79 -1.59
C ASN A 169 10.16 -3.24 -1.39
N LEU A 170 9.17 -3.41 -0.51
CA LEU A 170 8.71 -4.73 -0.06
C LEU A 170 8.32 -5.61 -1.23
N SER A 171 8.81 -6.85 -1.19
CA SER A 171 8.71 -7.91 -2.19
C SER A 171 9.52 -7.71 -3.48
N TYR A 172 10.19 -6.60 -3.69
CA TYR A 172 11.11 -6.41 -4.82
C TYR A 172 12.51 -6.95 -4.51
N ASP A 173 13.34 -7.15 -5.53
CA ASP A 173 14.74 -7.63 -5.38
C ASP A 173 15.60 -6.76 -4.45
N ASN A 174 15.28 -5.47 -4.34
CA ASN A 174 15.94 -4.52 -3.46
C ASN A 174 15.18 -4.28 -2.15
N GLU A 175 14.38 -5.27 -1.71
CA GLU A 175 13.73 -5.23 -0.39
C GLU A 175 14.74 -5.01 0.73
N ARG A 176 14.44 -4.06 1.61
CA ARG A 176 15.21 -3.80 2.82
C ARG A 176 14.27 -3.65 4.02
N ILE A 177 14.59 -4.32 5.12
CA ILE A 177 13.88 -4.17 6.39
C ILE A 177 14.86 -3.69 7.43
N THR A 178 14.63 -2.48 7.94
CA THR A 178 15.44 -1.87 9.00
C THR A 178 14.63 -1.87 10.30
N ILE A 179 15.22 -2.36 11.38
CA ILE A 179 14.58 -2.50 12.68
C ILE A 179 15.45 -1.85 13.73
N GLY A 180 14.87 -1.03 14.60
CA GLY A 180 15.62 -0.42 15.68
C GLY A 180 14.77 0.54 16.52
N LYS A 181 15.41 1.14 17.51
CA LYS A 181 14.85 2.27 18.26
C LYS A 181 14.87 3.55 17.43
N ALA A 182 14.15 4.57 17.86
CA ALA A 182 14.04 5.82 17.12
C ALA A 182 15.40 6.45 16.75
N GLU A 183 16.39 6.40 17.66
CA GLU A 183 17.75 6.91 17.42
C GLU A 183 18.49 6.13 16.31
N GLU A 184 18.31 4.81 16.23
CA GLU A 184 18.95 3.97 15.22
C GLU A 184 18.34 4.22 13.83
N ILE A 185 17.02 4.39 13.76
CA ILE A 185 16.32 4.73 12.51
C ILE A 185 16.70 6.14 12.04
N LEU A 186 16.86 7.10 12.96
CA LEU A 186 17.30 8.46 12.64
C LEU A 186 18.73 8.52 12.12
N ALA A 187 19.57 7.53 12.43
CA ALA A 187 20.95 7.44 11.93
C ALA A 187 21.02 6.97 10.45
N VAL A 188 19.96 6.43 9.90
CA VAL A 188 19.89 6.05 8.49
C VAL A 188 19.72 7.31 7.65
N GLU A 189 20.56 7.51 6.65
CA GLU A 189 20.58 8.75 5.85
C GLU A 189 19.28 8.95 5.07
N LYS A 190 18.77 7.87 4.44
CA LYS A 190 17.60 7.94 3.56
C LYS A 190 16.87 6.62 3.52
N PHE A 191 15.55 6.72 3.36
CA PHE A 191 14.66 5.61 3.07
C PHE A 191 14.00 5.79 1.70
N ASP A 192 13.91 4.69 0.95
CA ASP A 192 13.12 4.61 -0.28
C ASP A 192 11.62 4.46 0.04
N MET A 193 10.81 4.13 -0.96
CA MET A 193 9.39 3.84 -0.78
C MET A 193 9.16 2.81 0.33
N ASN A 194 8.43 3.18 1.36
CA ASN A 194 8.37 2.37 2.57
C ASN A 194 6.99 2.33 3.25
N VAL A 195 6.86 1.38 4.17
CA VAL A 195 5.85 1.34 5.22
C VAL A 195 6.55 1.27 6.57
N VAL A 196 5.91 1.82 7.60
CA VAL A 196 6.47 1.84 8.95
C VAL A 196 5.57 1.05 9.89
N VAL A 197 6.19 0.14 10.67
CA VAL A 197 5.53 -0.52 11.81
C VAL A 197 6.13 0.04 13.09
N ILE A 198 5.28 0.37 14.06
CA ILE A 198 5.67 0.86 15.37
C ILE A 198 5.12 -0.11 16.41
N LEU A 199 5.99 -0.64 17.25
CA LEU A 199 5.64 -1.65 18.26
C LEU A 199 6.06 -1.17 19.66
N ASP A 200 5.26 -1.47 20.68
CA ASP A 200 5.77 -1.42 22.06
C ASP A 200 6.91 -2.43 22.21
N GLU A 201 8.00 -2.07 22.89
CA GLU A 201 9.20 -2.90 23.02
C GLU A 201 8.90 -4.34 23.48
N LYS A 202 7.92 -4.53 24.36
CA LYS A 202 7.49 -5.86 24.86
C LYS A 202 6.89 -6.79 23.79
N TRP A 203 6.50 -6.28 22.63
CA TRP A 203 5.99 -7.08 21.50
C TRP A 203 7.09 -7.48 20.52
N TRP A 204 8.30 -6.99 20.76
CA TRP A 204 9.48 -7.35 20.02
C TRP A 204 10.29 -8.36 20.84
N ILE A 205 10.27 -9.64 20.45
CA ILE A 205 10.83 -10.75 21.22
C ILE A 205 12.18 -11.25 20.66
N TYR A 206 12.82 -10.49 19.77
CA TYR A 206 14.10 -10.94 19.17
C TYR A 206 15.21 -9.92 19.39
#